data_d8b94c5aad8483e0342638b3091fec5b
#
_entry.id   d8b94c5aad8483e0342638b3091fec5b
#
_cell.length_a   1.000
_cell.length_b   1.000
_cell.length_c   1.000
_cell.angle_alpha   90.00
_cell.angle_beta   90.00
_cell.angle_gamma   90.00
#
_symmetry.space_group_name_H-M   'P 1'
#
loop_
_entity.id
_entity.type
_entity.pdbx_description
1 polymer ?
#
loop_
_entity_poly.entity_id
_entity_poly.type
_entity_poly.pdbx_seq_one_letter_code
_entity_poly.pdbx_strand_id
1 'polypeptide(L)'
;KHPNIEVVVDEGASQELTRVKTPWLVGTCLWPERFIRTAVLWLCRKVDKPILKLTYQDYIDNRLGQLLEATGQTYDMINIQVFNDLQHTISGWPGGKPNADDSTRPERATPYPKRVLIFSPHPDDDVISMGGTFIRLIAQGHDVHVAYQTSGNIAVLDDIVLQTLDTARECGFVDRYNEVQEIINNKKKGEAEPIELRRLKGSIRRAEAKAACRQMGLTDPSHVHFLNLPFYETGGVKKG
;
A
#
# COMPACT_ATOMS: atom_id res chain seq x y z
N LYS A 1 -2.42 -10.75 -50.33
CA LYS A 1 -1.28 -11.12 -49.45
C LYS A 1 0.00 -10.97 -50.23
N HIS A 2 0.93 -10.16 -49.76
CA HIS A 2 2.23 -9.99 -50.40
C HIS A 2 3.12 -11.20 -50.05
N PRO A 3 3.79 -11.86 -50.97
CA PRO A 3 4.54 -13.10 -50.74
C PRO A 3 5.85 -12.88 -49.95
N ASN A 4 6.38 -11.66 -49.93
CA ASN A 4 7.68 -11.32 -49.34
C ASN A 4 7.50 -10.10 -48.41
N ILE A 5 6.76 -10.27 -47.29
CA ILE A 5 6.64 -9.23 -46.23
C ILE A 5 7.58 -9.59 -45.08
N GLU A 6 8.45 -8.68 -44.75
CA GLU A 6 9.23 -8.67 -43.53
C GLU A 6 8.70 -7.54 -42.62
N VAL A 7 8.44 -7.85 -41.37
CA VAL A 7 7.96 -6.87 -40.39
C VAL A 7 8.99 -6.80 -39.26
N VAL A 8 9.58 -5.63 -39.10
CA VAL A 8 10.50 -5.35 -37.99
C VAL A 8 9.78 -4.52 -36.95
N VAL A 9 9.74 -5.00 -35.72
CA VAL A 9 9.09 -4.33 -34.59
C VAL A 9 10.04 -4.29 -33.39
N ASP A 10 9.99 -3.23 -32.61
CA ASP A 10 10.70 -3.15 -31.33
C ASP A 10 9.98 -3.97 -30.25
N GLU A 11 10.60 -4.07 -29.07
CA GLU A 11 10.05 -4.82 -27.95
C GLU A 11 8.68 -4.27 -27.50
N GLY A 12 8.51 -2.93 -27.48
CA GLY A 12 7.25 -2.29 -27.10
C GLY A 12 6.11 -2.62 -28.07
N ALA A 13 6.36 -2.50 -29.37
CA ALA A 13 5.38 -2.81 -30.41
C ALA A 13 5.05 -4.31 -30.52
N SER A 14 5.95 -5.18 -30.07
CA SER A 14 5.75 -6.64 -30.11
C SER A 14 4.95 -7.20 -28.93
N GLN A 15 4.73 -6.44 -27.86
CA GLN A 15 4.14 -6.93 -26.61
C GLN A 15 2.76 -7.58 -26.77
N GLU A 16 1.95 -7.13 -27.71
CA GLU A 16 0.62 -7.68 -27.97
C GLU A 16 0.61 -8.87 -28.93
N LEU A 17 1.76 -9.22 -29.53
CA LEU A 17 1.84 -10.40 -30.39
C LEU A 17 1.58 -11.68 -29.57
N THR A 18 0.80 -12.61 -30.12
CA THR A 18 0.48 -13.89 -29.47
C THR A 18 1.74 -14.64 -29.03
N ARG A 19 2.80 -14.62 -29.85
CA ARG A 19 4.07 -15.27 -29.55
C ARG A 19 4.80 -14.65 -28.34
N VAL A 20 4.55 -13.39 -28.02
CA VAL A 20 5.13 -12.69 -26.87
C VAL A 20 4.22 -12.78 -25.67
N LYS A 21 2.93 -12.48 -25.85
CA LYS A 21 1.95 -12.39 -24.79
C LYS A 21 1.46 -13.74 -24.27
N THR A 22 1.22 -14.68 -25.18
CA THR A 22 0.70 -16.03 -24.89
C THR A 22 1.44 -17.09 -25.73
N PRO A 23 2.76 -17.25 -25.54
CA PRO A 23 3.60 -18.07 -26.45
C PRO A 23 3.16 -19.54 -26.51
N TRP A 24 2.59 -20.07 -25.42
CA TRP A 24 2.06 -21.45 -25.34
C TRP A 24 0.93 -21.76 -26.34
N LEU A 25 0.27 -20.74 -26.87
CA LEU A 25 -0.79 -20.93 -27.88
C LEU A 25 -0.23 -21.18 -29.29
N VAL A 26 1.01 -20.84 -29.55
CA VAL A 26 1.63 -20.92 -30.89
C VAL A 26 2.82 -21.85 -30.98
N GLY A 27 3.31 -22.38 -29.86
CA GLY A 27 4.43 -23.32 -29.84
C GLY A 27 4.87 -23.70 -28.43
N THR A 28 5.99 -24.40 -28.33
CA THR A 28 6.65 -24.66 -27.04
C THR A 28 7.31 -23.39 -26.52
N CYS A 29 7.29 -23.20 -25.22
CA CYS A 29 7.94 -22.06 -24.58
C CYS A 29 8.64 -22.50 -23.28
N LEU A 30 9.58 -21.67 -22.83
CA LEU A 30 10.14 -21.81 -21.48
C LEU A 30 9.12 -21.34 -20.46
N TRP A 31 9.16 -21.95 -19.26
CA TRP A 31 8.21 -21.67 -18.19
C TRP A 31 8.89 -21.03 -16.95
N PRO A 32 9.41 -19.80 -17.05
CA PRO A 32 9.80 -19.05 -15.88
C PRO A 32 8.56 -18.71 -15.01
N GLU A 33 8.73 -18.50 -13.72
CA GLU A 33 7.62 -18.25 -12.76
C GLU A 33 6.64 -17.17 -13.24
N ARG A 34 7.16 -16.09 -13.82
CA ARG A 34 6.31 -15.03 -14.38
C ARG A 34 5.37 -15.53 -15.49
N PHE A 35 5.81 -16.50 -16.29
CA PHE A 35 4.99 -17.06 -17.38
C PHE A 35 3.98 -18.06 -16.83
N ILE A 36 4.35 -18.85 -15.83
CA ILE A 36 3.43 -19.75 -15.12
C ILE A 36 2.25 -18.94 -14.56
N ARG A 37 2.54 -17.88 -13.80
CA ARG A 37 1.52 -17.00 -13.26
C ARG A 37 0.66 -16.35 -14.35
N THR A 38 1.28 -15.85 -15.42
CA THR A 38 0.56 -15.22 -16.55
C THR A 38 -0.36 -16.21 -17.24
N ALA A 39 0.10 -17.45 -17.47
CA ALA A 39 -0.68 -18.50 -18.11
C ALA A 39 -1.89 -18.93 -17.25
N VAL A 40 -1.69 -19.11 -15.96
CA VAL A 40 -2.77 -19.47 -15.03
C VAL A 40 -3.82 -18.35 -14.95
N LEU A 41 -3.41 -17.10 -14.83
CA LEU A 41 -4.34 -15.96 -14.83
C LEU A 41 -5.08 -15.79 -16.15
N TRP A 42 -4.38 -16.03 -17.27
CA TRP A 42 -5.02 -16.07 -18.58
C TRP A 42 -6.05 -17.19 -18.68
N LEU A 43 -5.71 -18.39 -18.17
CA LEU A 43 -6.63 -19.53 -18.15
C LEU A 43 -7.89 -19.22 -17.32
N CYS A 44 -7.73 -18.65 -16.12
CA CYS A 44 -8.85 -18.23 -15.28
C CYS A 44 -9.85 -17.35 -16.06
N ARG A 45 -9.33 -16.34 -16.76
CA ARG A 45 -10.16 -15.44 -17.57
C ARG A 45 -10.80 -16.15 -18.77
N LYS A 46 -10.06 -17.09 -19.37
CA LYS A 46 -10.52 -17.82 -20.55
C LYS A 46 -11.70 -18.76 -20.24
N VAL A 47 -11.66 -19.42 -19.07
CA VAL A 47 -12.68 -20.41 -18.67
C VAL A 47 -13.64 -19.88 -17.61
N ASP A 48 -13.49 -18.61 -17.21
CA ASP A 48 -14.30 -17.93 -16.17
C ASP A 48 -14.35 -18.71 -14.84
N LYS A 49 -13.17 -19.18 -14.39
CA LYS A 49 -13.01 -19.90 -13.13
C LYS A 49 -11.96 -19.26 -12.24
N PRO A 50 -12.15 -19.22 -10.92
CA PRO A 50 -11.10 -18.82 -9.98
C PRO A 50 -9.96 -19.85 -9.97
N ILE A 51 -8.74 -19.42 -9.62
CA ILE A 51 -7.52 -20.23 -9.69
C ILE A 51 -7.68 -21.61 -9.05
N LEU A 52 -8.15 -21.66 -7.80
CA LEU A 52 -8.31 -22.92 -7.05
C LEU A 52 -9.43 -23.84 -7.57
N LYS A 53 -10.16 -23.40 -8.59
CA LYS A 53 -11.22 -24.20 -9.26
C LYS A 53 -10.83 -24.64 -10.67
N LEU A 54 -9.64 -24.30 -11.13
CA LEU A 54 -9.11 -24.83 -12.38
C LEU A 54 -8.85 -26.33 -12.25
N THR A 55 -9.19 -27.07 -13.29
CA THR A 55 -9.08 -28.53 -13.34
C THR A 55 -8.01 -28.94 -14.35
N TYR A 56 -7.58 -30.19 -14.30
CA TYR A 56 -6.67 -30.79 -15.28
C TYR A 56 -7.19 -30.57 -16.72
N GLN A 57 -8.50 -30.78 -16.94
CA GLN A 57 -9.11 -30.62 -18.26
C GLN A 57 -9.04 -29.17 -18.76
N ASP A 58 -9.19 -28.18 -17.88
CA ASP A 58 -9.02 -26.77 -18.26
C ASP A 58 -7.64 -26.50 -18.83
N TYR A 59 -6.59 -27.10 -18.25
CA TYR A 59 -5.22 -26.97 -18.77
C TYR A 59 -5.04 -27.63 -20.14
N ILE A 60 -5.54 -28.85 -20.30
CA ILE A 60 -5.38 -29.61 -21.55
C ILE A 60 -6.13 -28.94 -22.71
N ASP A 61 -7.38 -28.58 -22.50
CA ASP A 61 -8.22 -27.94 -23.53
C ASP A 61 -7.67 -26.59 -24.00
N ASN A 62 -6.85 -25.95 -23.17
CA ASN A 62 -6.28 -24.63 -23.45
C ASN A 62 -4.75 -24.66 -23.74
N ARG A 63 -4.21 -25.82 -24.14
CA ARG A 63 -2.80 -26.01 -24.56
C ARG A 63 -1.76 -25.77 -23.46
N LEU A 64 -2.17 -25.85 -22.20
CA LEU A 64 -1.27 -25.72 -21.06
C LEU A 64 -0.77 -27.07 -20.53
N GLY A 65 -1.04 -28.18 -21.22
CA GLY A 65 -0.47 -29.50 -20.88
C GLY A 65 1.06 -29.46 -20.86
N GLN A 66 1.68 -28.75 -21.80
CA GLN A 66 3.14 -28.55 -21.83
C GLN A 66 3.70 -27.88 -20.57
N LEU A 67 2.91 -27.06 -19.85
CA LEU A 67 3.30 -26.48 -18.56
C LEU A 67 3.42 -27.56 -17.50
N LEU A 68 2.43 -28.46 -17.44
CA LEU A 68 2.42 -29.57 -16.49
C LEU A 68 3.62 -30.52 -16.74
N GLU A 69 3.89 -30.84 -18.00
CA GLU A 69 5.02 -31.67 -18.41
C GLU A 69 6.37 -31.01 -18.10
N ALA A 70 6.53 -29.73 -18.43
CA ALA A 70 7.78 -29.01 -18.25
C ALA A 70 8.14 -28.76 -16.78
N THR A 71 7.14 -28.60 -15.92
CA THR A 71 7.36 -28.37 -14.47
C THR A 71 7.40 -29.67 -13.67
N GLY A 72 6.86 -30.75 -14.20
CA GLY A 72 6.65 -31.99 -13.46
C GLY A 72 5.65 -31.86 -12.29
N GLN A 73 4.89 -30.78 -12.26
CA GLN A 73 3.90 -30.49 -11.20
C GLN A 73 2.49 -30.86 -11.66
N THR A 74 1.64 -31.16 -10.70
CA THR A 74 0.22 -31.34 -10.96
C THR A 74 -0.49 -29.96 -11.09
N TYR A 75 -1.63 -29.92 -11.76
CA TYR A 75 -2.38 -28.67 -11.96
C TYR A 75 -2.79 -28.00 -10.63
N ASP A 76 -3.12 -28.78 -9.61
CA ASP A 76 -3.49 -28.29 -8.29
C ASP A 76 -2.29 -27.70 -7.54
N MET A 77 -1.10 -28.29 -7.65
CA MET A 77 0.14 -27.71 -7.09
C MET A 77 0.42 -26.34 -7.73
N ILE A 78 0.31 -26.24 -9.06
CA ILE A 78 0.49 -24.96 -9.77
C ILE A 78 -0.58 -23.96 -9.36
N ASN A 79 -1.85 -24.38 -9.25
CA ASN A 79 -2.93 -23.51 -8.79
C ASN A 79 -2.64 -22.94 -7.39
N ILE A 80 -2.24 -23.81 -6.45
CA ILE A 80 -1.90 -23.42 -5.08
C ILE A 80 -0.71 -22.47 -5.06
N GLN A 81 0.35 -22.77 -5.81
CA GLN A 81 1.53 -21.91 -5.90
C GLN A 81 1.15 -20.51 -6.40
N VAL A 82 0.46 -20.41 -7.54
CA VAL A 82 0.06 -19.12 -8.12
C VAL A 82 -0.92 -18.38 -7.20
N PHE A 83 -1.82 -19.10 -6.55
CA PHE A 83 -2.73 -18.50 -5.58
C PHE A 83 -1.98 -17.90 -4.39
N ASN A 84 -1.00 -18.62 -3.84
CA ASN A 84 -0.15 -18.13 -2.76
C ASN A 84 0.65 -16.89 -3.18
N ASP A 85 1.29 -16.93 -4.35
CA ASP A 85 2.03 -15.79 -4.89
C ASP A 85 1.15 -14.54 -5.02
N LEU A 86 -0.11 -14.71 -5.39
CA LEU A 86 -1.07 -13.61 -5.49
C LEU A 86 -1.60 -13.13 -4.15
N GLN A 87 -1.81 -14.04 -3.19
CA GLN A 87 -2.16 -13.64 -1.82
C GLN A 87 -1.09 -12.78 -1.17
N HIS A 88 0.16 -13.00 -1.58
CA HIS A 88 1.26 -12.16 -1.13
C HIS A 88 1.18 -10.73 -1.67
N THR A 89 0.23 -10.42 -2.56
CA THR A 89 0.23 -9.09 -3.16
C THR A 89 -0.58 -8.09 -2.39
N ILE A 90 -1.52 -8.14 -1.63
CA ILE A 90 -2.01 -6.91 -0.98
C ILE A 90 -3.10 -7.11 0.06
N SER A 91 -4.04 -7.91 -0.13
CA SER A 91 -5.17 -7.92 0.78
C SER A 91 -5.60 -9.36 1.02
N GLY A 92 -5.90 -9.60 2.19
CA GLY A 92 -6.29 -10.90 2.62
C GLY A 92 -5.45 -11.26 3.85
N TRP A 93 -5.61 -12.42 4.32
CA TRP A 93 -4.88 -12.94 5.44
C TRP A 93 -3.69 -13.73 4.89
N PRO A 94 -2.44 -13.20 4.87
CA PRO A 94 -1.30 -13.92 4.29
C PRO A 94 -1.02 -15.22 5.04
N GLY A 95 -1.50 -15.69 5.97
CA GLY A 95 -1.37 -16.94 6.67
C GLY A 95 -2.70 -17.56 7.04
N GLY A 96 -3.77 -17.16 6.36
CA GLY A 96 -5.11 -17.57 6.71
C GLY A 96 -5.75 -16.71 7.80
N LYS A 97 -7.04 -16.88 8.01
CA LYS A 97 -7.79 -16.20 9.06
C LYS A 97 -7.38 -16.77 10.43
N PRO A 98 -7.03 -15.95 11.44
CA PRO A 98 -6.72 -16.44 12.77
C PRO A 98 -7.80 -17.37 13.31
N ASN A 99 -7.40 -18.49 13.89
CA ASN A 99 -8.28 -19.52 14.45
C ASN A 99 -9.22 -20.20 13.43
N ALA A 100 -8.95 -20.11 12.12
CA ALA A 100 -9.65 -20.90 11.14
C ALA A 100 -9.03 -22.30 11.04
N ASP A 101 -9.88 -23.31 10.74
CA ASP A 101 -9.38 -24.62 10.36
C ASP A 101 -8.84 -24.55 8.93
N ASP A 102 -7.53 -24.62 8.81
CA ASP A 102 -6.79 -24.56 7.54
C ASP A 102 -6.32 -25.96 7.09
N SER A 103 -6.76 -27.04 7.74
CA SER A 103 -6.35 -28.43 7.40
C SER A 103 -6.61 -28.79 5.93
N THR A 104 -7.64 -28.20 5.32
CA THR A 104 -7.98 -28.34 3.90
C THR A 104 -7.49 -27.20 3.02
N ARG A 105 -6.65 -26.32 3.56
CA ARG A 105 -6.19 -25.08 2.92
C ARG A 105 -4.67 -24.92 3.06
N PRO A 106 -3.87 -25.84 2.51
CA PRO A 106 -2.41 -25.79 2.63
C PRO A 106 -1.78 -24.50 2.08
N GLU A 107 -2.47 -23.83 1.15
CA GLU A 107 -2.06 -22.53 0.62
C GLU A 107 -2.00 -21.40 1.66
N ARG A 108 -2.57 -21.60 2.85
CA ARG A 108 -2.59 -20.62 3.94
C ARG A 108 -1.54 -20.85 5.01
N ALA A 109 -0.78 -21.92 4.91
CA ALA A 109 0.09 -22.40 5.99
C ALA A 109 1.23 -21.45 6.38
N THR A 110 1.66 -20.56 5.47
CA THR A 110 2.81 -19.70 5.73
C THR A 110 2.47 -18.23 5.50
N PRO A 111 2.49 -17.39 6.55
CA PRO A 111 2.41 -15.93 6.41
C PRO A 111 3.56 -15.42 5.54
N TYR A 112 3.28 -14.47 4.67
CA TYR A 112 4.29 -13.80 3.87
C TYR A 112 4.31 -12.30 4.18
N PRO A 113 5.20 -11.84 5.09
CA PRO A 113 5.29 -10.44 5.47
C PRO A 113 5.64 -9.55 4.27
N LYS A 114 5.01 -8.40 4.19
CA LYS A 114 5.28 -7.38 3.17
C LYS A 114 5.77 -6.12 3.81
N ARG A 115 6.54 -5.35 3.06
CA ARG A 115 6.81 -3.97 3.39
C ARG A 115 5.72 -3.09 2.78
N VAL A 116 5.02 -2.38 3.65
CA VAL A 116 3.87 -1.53 3.31
C VAL A 116 4.18 -0.10 3.68
N LEU A 117 3.99 0.83 2.75
CA LEU A 117 4.07 2.25 3.01
C LEU A 117 2.70 2.88 2.83
N ILE A 118 2.17 3.47 3.90
CA ILE A 118 0.92 4.22 3.92
C ILE A 118 1.27 5.70 3.73
N PHE A 119 0.76 6.30 2.66
CA PHE A 119 0.84 7.74 2.47
C PHE A 119 -0.39 8.41 3.07
N SER A 120 -0.18 9.29 4.05
CA SER A 120 -1.21 10.09 4.69
C SER A 120 -0.99 11.55 4.28
N PRO A 121 -1.89 12.17 3.51
CA PRO A 121 -1.76 13.59 3.13
C PRO A 121 -1.63 14.50 4.33
N HIS A 122 -2.42 14.28 5.37
CA HIS A 122 -2.37 14.99 6.66
C HIS A 122 -2.26 13.99 7.82
N PRO A 123 -1.87 14.45 9.02
CA PRO A 123 -1.70 13.57 10.20
C PRO A 123 -3.03 13.08 10.81
N ASP A 124 -3.86 12.38 10.06
CA ASP A 124 -5.10 11.72 10.48
C ASP A 124 -5.72 10.86 9.37
N ASP A 125 -5.39 11.13 8.08
CA ASP A 125 -5.99 10.45 6.93
C ASP A 125 -5.74 8.94 6.95
N ASP A 126 -4.59 8.49 7.45
CA ASP A 126 -4.24 7.08 7.65
C ASP A 126 -5.23 6.36 8.59
N VAL A 127 -5.72 7.06 9.61
CA VAL A 127 -6.68 6.53 10.57
C VAL A 127 -8.11 6.64 10.05
N ILE A 128 -8.49 7.83 9.57
CA ILE A 128 -9.86 8.13 9.13
C ILE A 128 -10.21 7.31 7.89
N SER A 129 -9.31 7.27 6.92
CA SER A 129 -9.59 6.64 5.62
C SER A 129 -9.30 5.14 5.59
N MET A 130 -8.33 4.66 6.37
CA MET A 130 -7.91 3.27 6.29
C MET A 130 -7.47 2.62 7.62
N GLY A 131 -7.90 3.15 8.75
CA GLY A 131 -7.50 2.65 10.07
C GLY A 131 -7.75 1.16 10.27
N GLY A 132 -8.87 0.63 9.78
CA GLY A 132 -9.14 -0.81 9.81
C GLY A 132 -8.14 -1.64 9.01
N THR A 133 -7.71 -1.16 7.84
CA THR A 133 -6.65 -1.79 7.03
C THR A 133 -5.31 -1.67 7.73
N PHE A 134 -4.99 -0.51 8.31
CA PHE A 134 -3.76 -0.24 9.01
C PHE A 134 -3.56 -1.21 10.18
N ILE A 135 -4.56 -1.33 11.08
CA ILE A 135 -4.53 -2.27 12.22
C ILE A 135 -4.34 -3.70 11.71
N ARG A 136 -5.06 -4.08 10.64
CA ARG A 136 -4.98 -5.43 10.08
C ARG A 136 -3.60 -5.75 9.53
N LEU A 137 -2.98 -4.83 8.80
CA LEU A 137 -1.62 -5.01 8.28
C LEU A 137 -0.60 -5.27 9.39
N ILE A 138 -0.69 -4.50 10.48
CA ILE A 138 0.17 -4.69 11.66
C ILE A 138 -0.12 -6.03 12.34
N ALA A 139 -1.39 -6.34 12.58
CA ALA A 139 -1.81 -7.60 13.23
C ALA A 139 -1.39 -8.84 12.43
N GLN A 140 -1.26 -8.71 11.13
CA GLN A 140 -0.79 -9.77 10.24
C GLN A 140 0.74 -9.88 10.16
N GLY A 141 1.48 -9.05 10.87
CA GLY A 141 2.95 -9.09 10.91
C GLY A 141 3.64 -8.49 9.70
N HIS A 142 2.99 -7.58 8.99
CA HIS A 142 3.64 -6.84 7.91
C HIS A 142 4.58 -5.74 8.46
N ASP A 143 5.63 -5.43 7.70
CA ASP A 143 6.54 -4.30 7.95
C ASP A 143 5.87 -3.01 7.45
N VAL A 144 5.17 -2.31 8.36
CA VAL A 144 4.30 -1.18 8.01
C VAL A 144 4.96 0.13 8.36
N HIS A 145 5.03 1.03 7.39
CA HIS A 145 5.50 2.40 7.54
C HIS A 145 4.38 3.38 7.20
N VAL A 146 4.37 4.54 7.87
CA VAL A 146 3.46 5.65 7.57
C VAL A 146 4.27 6.89 7.21
N ALA A 147 3.90 7.57 6.13
CA ALA A 147 4.51 8.82 5.69
C ALA A 147 3.46 9.94 5.63
N TYR A 148 3.54 10.86 6.57
CA TYR A 148 2.73 12.07 6.61
C TYR A 148 3.32 13.11 5.67
N GLN A 149 2.56 13.50 4.64
CA GLN A 149 3.07 14.34 3.58
C GLN A 149 3.19 15.80 4.02
N THR A 150 2.20 16.31 4.75
CA THR A 150 2.16 17.69 5.21
C THR A 150 2.09 17.78 6.73
N SER A 151 2.32 18.97 7.27
CA SER A 151 2.29 19.19 8.73
C SER A 151 0.87 19.14 9.31
N GLY A 152 -0.17 19.42 8.52
CA GLY A 152 -1.54 19.52 8.97
C GLY A 152 -1.82 20.72 9.89
N ASN A 153 -0.90 21.68 9.97
CA ASN A 153 -0.95 22.84 10.87
C ASN A 153 -2.25 23.65 10.78
N ILE A 154 -2.82 23.76 9.58
CA ILE A 154 -4.03 24.58 9.31
C ILE A 154 -5.24 24.06 10.08
N ALA A 155 -5.32 22.79 10.35
CA ALA A 155 -6.44 22.17 11.07
C ALA A 155 -6.41 22.47 12.58
N VAL A 156 -5.32 23.03 13.12
CA VAL A 156 -5.19 23.30 14.55
C VAL A 156 -5.67 24.70 14.88
N LEU A 157 -6.67 24.80 15.77
CA LEU A 157 -7.15 26.06 16.28
C LEU A 157 -6.13 26.71 17.21
N ASP A 158 -6.13 28.04 17.29
CA ASP A 158 -5.24 28.78 18.20
C ASP A 158 -5.46 28.41 19.66
N ASP A 159 -6.70 28.16 20.04
CA ASP A 159 -7.06 27.74 21.38
C ASP A 159 -6.42 26.39 21.77
N ILE A 160 -6.31 25.45 20.83
CA ILE A 160 -5.62 24.17 21.09
C ILE A 160 -4.12 24.37 21.34
N VAL A 161 -3.51 25.37 20.67
CA VAL A 161 -2.11 25.73 20.95
C VAL A 161 -1.97 26.27 22.38
N LEU A 162 -2.85 27.18 22.77
CA LEU A 162 -2.84 27.76 24.12
C LEU A 162 -3.11 26.68 25.20
N GLN A 163 -4.08 25.82 24.99
CA GLN A 163 -4.35 24.67 25.87
C GLN A 163 -3.15 23.75 26.03
N THR A 164 -2.44 23.47 24.92
CA THR A 164 -1.23 22.63 24.97
C THR A 164 -0.11 23.31 25.78
N LEU A 165 0.06 24.61 25.64
CA LEU A 165 1.04 25.40 26.36
C LEU A 165 0.70 25.54 27.85
N ASP A 166 -0.60 25.68 28.18
CA ASP A 166 -1.06 25.66 29.58
C ASP A 166 -0.72 24.33 30.24
N THR A 167 -1.00 23.23 29.56
CA THR A 167 -0.65 21.89 30.07
C THR A 167 0.86 21.78 30.31
N ALA A 168 1.67 22.26 29.35
CA ALA A 168 3.13 22.24 29.50
C ALA A 168 3.60 23.08 30.69
N ARG A 169 3.02 24.24 30.91
CA ARG A 169 3.30 25.12 32.04
C ARG A 169 2.94 24.46 33.37
N GLU A 170 1.74 23.88 33.50
CA GLU A 170 1.29 23.17 34.67
C GLU A 170 2.20 21.97 35.03
N CYS A 171 2.76 21.33 34.03
CA CYS A 171 3.74 20.22 34.17
C CYS A 171 5.16 20.71 34.49
N GLY A 172 5.41 22.00 34.60
CA GLY A 172 6.72 22.57 34.90
C GLY A 172 7.70 22.59 33.72
N PHE A 173 7.21 22.44 32.49
CA PHE A 173 8.00 22.61 31.28
C PHE A 173 8.17 24.11 30.93
N VAL A 174 8.86 24.38 29.81
CA VAL A 174 9.12 25.75 29.37
C VAL A 174 7.81 26.53 29.16
N ASP A 175 7.66 27.63 29.89
CA ASP A 175 6.51 28.53 29.76
C ASP A 175 6.73 29.51 28.60
N ARG A 176 5.97 29.36 27.54
CA ARG A 176 5.90 30.23 26.38
C ARG A 176 4.48 30.74 26.12
N TYR A 177 3.58 30.55 27.07
CA TYR A 177 2.17 30.85 26.89
C TYR A 177 1.93 32.32 26.47
N ASN A 178 2.44 33.26 27.26
CA ASN A 178 2.23 34.70 27.00
C ASN A 178 2.83 35.15 25.66
N GLU A 179 4.03 34.67 25.32
CA GLU A 179 4.69 34.96 24.04
C GLU A 179 3.84 34.50 22.85
N VAL A 180 3.34 33.27 22.91
CA VAL A 180 2.53 32.72 21.82
C VAL A 180 1.14 33.38 21.77
N GLN A 181 0.57 33.76 22.91
CA GLN A 181 -0.67 34.53 22.95
C GLN A 181 -0.53 35.88 22.26
N GLU A 182 0.60 36.57 22.45
CA GLU A 182 0.91 37.82 21.73
C GLU A 182 1.02 37.60 20.22
N ILE A 183 1.67 36.52 19.79
CA ILE A 183 1.74 36.15 18.36
C ILE A 183 0.34 35.94 17.77
N ILE A 184 -0.53 35.26 18.49
CA ILE A 184 -1.91 35.00 18.08
C ILE A 184 -2.71 36.30 17.98
N ASN A 185 -2.61 37.18 18.99
CA ASN A 185 -3.34 38.46 19.02
C ASN A 185 -2.90 39.42 17.91
N ASN A 186 -1.64 39.33 17.48
CA ASN A 186 -1.08 40.17 16.42
C ASN A 186 -1.27 39.62 15.00
N LYS A 187 -2.01 38.51 14.83
CA LYS A 187 -2.32 37.92 13.51
C LYS A 187 -3.13 38.90 12.67
N LYS A 188 -2.74 39.04 11.42
CA LYS A 188 -3.48 39.88 10.46
C LYS A 188 -4.41 39.05 9.60
N LYS A 189 -5.62 39.50 9.45
CA LYS A 189 -6.62 38.82 8.60
C LYS A 189 -6.15 38.81 7.13
N GLY A 190 -6.13 37.62 6.53
CA GLY A 190 -5.74 37.45 5.12
C GLY A 190 -4.24 37.28 4.89
N GLU A 191 -3.41 37.35 5.93
CA GLU A 191 -1.99 37.00 5.85
C GLU A 191 -1.77 35.54 6.34
N ALA A 192 -0.68 34.95 5.88
CA ALA A 192 -0.26 33.63 6.38
C ALA A 192 0.12 33.72 7.87
N GLU A 193 -0.22 32.71 8.64
CA GLU A 193 0.18 32.67 10.05
C GLU A 193 1.71 32.73 10.22
N PRO A 194 2.20 33.34 11.30
CA PRO A 194 3.61 33.37 11.63
C PRO A 194 4.22 31.96 11.64
N ILE A 195 5.44 31.82 11.14
CA ILE A 195 6.10 30.51 10.98
C ILE A 195 6.21 29.75 12.30
N GLU A 196 6.38 30.48 13.39
CA GLU A 196 6.47 29.90 14.73
C GLU A 196 5.17 29.25 15.16
N LEU A 197 4.06 29.95 14.98
CA LEU A 197 2.73 29.42 15.27
C LEU A 197 2.43 28.19 14.42
N ARG A 198 2.75 28.22 13.12
CA ARG A 198 2.62 27.07 12.21
C ARG A 198 3.43 25.87 12.68
N ARG A 199 4.67 26.10 13.17
CA ARG A 199 5.52 25.04 13.71
C ARG A 199 4.95 24.42 14.98
N LEU A 200 4.39 25.23 15.88
CA LEU A 200 3.70 24.74 17.07
C LEU A 200 2.49 23.89 16.72
N LYS A 201 1.62 24.39 15.85
CA LYS A 201 0.46 23.65 15.33
C LYS A 201 0.87 22.32 14.67
N GLY A 202 1.89 22.35 13.81
CA GLY A 202 2.42 21.14 13.19
C GLY A 202 3.03 20.15 14.20
N SER A 203 3.57 20.65 15.32
CA SER A 203 4.09 19.78 16.39
C SER A 203 2.96 19.07 17.15
N ILE A 204 1.84 19.75 17.36
CA ILE A 204 0.64 19.14 17.94
C ILE A 204 0.15 18.01 17.04
N ARG A 205 0.00 18.27 15.74
CA ARG A 205 -0.42 17.24 14.77
C ARG A 205 0.52 16.05 14.72
N ARG A 206 1.83 16.27 14.79
CA ARG A 206 2.82 15.18 14.89
C ARG A 206 2.67 14.35 16.17
N ALA A 207 2.35 15.00 17.30
CA ALA A 207 2.14 14.29 18.54
C ALA A 207 0.88 13.41 18.49
N GLU A 208 -0.20 13.93 17.91
CA GLU A 208 -1.45 13.20 17.67
C GLU A 208 -1.24 11.99 16.75
N ALA A 209 -0.56 12.20 15.61
CA ALA A 209 -0.23 11.13 14.67
C ALA A 209 0.60 10.01 15.32
N LYS A 210 1.61 10.35 16.10
CA LYS A 210 2.39 9.36 16.86
C LYS A 210 1.55 8.62 17.89
N ALA A 211 0.62 9.30 18.56
CA ALA A 211 -0.30 8.66 19.49
C ALA A 211 -1.23 7.69 18.77
N ALA A 212 -1.77 8.09 17.62
CA ALA A 212 -2.60 7.24 16.78
C ALA A 212 -1.84 6.00 16.29
N CYS A 213 -0.61 6.16 15.76
CA CYS A 213 0.23 5.04 15.36
C CYS A 213 0.42 4.01 16.51
N ARG A 214 0.72 4.48 17.72
CA ARG A 214 0.84 3.58 18.89
C ARG A 214 -0.47 2.83 19.18
N GLN A 215 -1.61 3.50 19.06
CA GLN A 215 -2.93 2.87 19.26
C GLN A 215 -3.22 1.82 18.16
N MET A 216 -2.76 2.04 16.94
CA MET A 216 -2.87 1.07 15.86
C MET A 216 -1.91 -0.13 15.99
N GLY A 217 -0.98 -0.07 16.95
CA GLY A 217 0.03 -1.11 17.19
C GLY A 217 1.38 -0.84 16.52
N LEU A 218 1.56 0.30 15.86
CA LEU A 218 2.84 0.73 15.29
C LEU A 218 3.64 1.45 16.36
N THR A 219 4.48 0.70 17.08
CA THR A 219 5.23 1.19 18.24
C THR A 219 6.65 1.65 17.94
N ASP A 220 7.21 1.22 16.81
CA ASP A 220 8.55 1.64 16.38
C ASP A 220 8.51 3.04 15.75
N PRO A 221 9.13 4.07 16.39
CA PRO A 221 9.12 5.42 15.86
C PRO A 221 9.87 5.56 14.53
N SER A 222 10.75 4.64 14.17
CA SER A 222 11.46 4.65 12.88
C SER A 222 10.55 4.35 11.69
N HIS A 223 9.37 3.81 11.94
CA HIS A 223 8.36 3.52 10.92
C HIS A 223 7.41 4.70 10.66
N VAL A 224 7.56 5.81 11.40
CA VAL A 224 6.69 7.00 11.31
C VAL A 224 7.47 8.16 10.70
N HIS A 225 7.12 8.55 9.48
CA HIS A 225 7.86 9.53 8.69
C HIS A 225 7.06 10.83 8.52
N PHE A 226 7.70 11.98 8.76
CA PHE A 226 7.11 13.29 8.53
C PHE A 226 7.87 14.01 7.43
N LEU A 227 7.27 14.12 6.25
CA LEU A 227 7.91 14.64 5.04
C LEU A 227 7.92 16.17 5.01
N ASN A 228 6.98 16.81 5.71
CA ASN A 228 6.82 18.27 5.78
C ASN A 228 6.87 18.95 4.40
N LEU A 229 6.18 18.37 3.42
CA LEU A 229 6.08 18.95 2.09
C LEU A 229 5.35 20.32 2.17
N PRO A 230 5.72 21.31 1.33
CA PRO A 230 5.26 22.68 1.45
C PRO A 230 3.80 22.93 0.99
N PHE A 231 3.03 21.87 0.79
CA PHE A 231 1.61 21.97 0.43
C PHE A 231 0.79 22.37 1.65
N TYR A 232 -0.14 23.31 1.45
CA TYR A 232 -1.08 23.80 2.48
C TYR A 232 -0.47 24.46 3.72
N GLU A 233 0.84 24.66 3.77
CA GLU A 233 1.53 25.25 4.93
C GLU A 233 1.03 26.66 5.28
N THR A 234 0.51 27.39 4.31
CA THR A 234 0.06 28.79 4.45
C THR A 234 -1.44 28.98 4.26
N GLY A 235 -2.21 27.91 4.16
CA GLY A 235 -3.66 27.98 3.89
C GLY A 235 -4.03 28.38 2.45
N GLY A 236 -3.06 28.61 1.60
CA GLY A 236 -3.28 28.94 0.19
C GLY A 236 -2.67 27.89 -0.74
N VAL A 237 -3.47 27.37 -1.67
CA VAL A 237 -2.95 26.63 -2.81
C VAL A 237 -2.46 27.65 -3.82
N LYS A 238 -1.15 27.78 -4.02
CA LYS A 238 -0.64 28.48 -5.21
C LYS A 238 -1.02 27.62 -6.42
N LYS A 239 -2.01 28.06 -7.16
CA LYS A 239 -2.23 27.54 -8.51
C LYS A 239 -1.03 28.00 -9.35
N GLY A 240 -0.18 27.05 -9.72
CA GLY A 240 0.88 27.27 -10.70
C GLY A 240 0.30 27.52 -12.08
#